data_aed78cfe9efda0e4b178f5b956757e1c
#
_entry.id   aed78cfe9efda0e4b178f5b956757e1c
#
_cell.length_a   1.000
_cell.length_b   1.000
_cell.length_c   1.000
_cell.angle_alpha   90.00
_cell.angle_beta   90.00
_cell.angle_gamma   90.00
#
_symmetry.space_group_name_H-M   'P 1'
#
loop_
_entity.id
_entity.type
_entity.pdbx_description
1 polymer ?
#
loop_
_entity_poly.entity_id
_entity_poly.type
_entity_poly.pdbx_seq_one_letter_code
_entity_poly.pdbx_strand_id
1 'polypeptide(L)'
;MAKTTGGGRTNTAPRIGRGGTVRILIVAPDVVGVDAVAEVRLLQSWHDVALLHGTVTVGDVYRALQEKSYDSVYFATHGGPQGIQLSNNAVMTAEDIAQAARQKEVRGLFFAACQTGRVASYCVRHGVTWAISSEVDLPDDTAWKLAAAFYGQQRNGHAKDFVGAYLMADSGDGEYALH
;
A
#
# COMPACT_ATOMS: atom_id res chain seq x y z
N MET A 1 7.95 38.56 -32.33
CA MET A 1 8.85 37.66 -31.61
C MET A 1 8.19 37.29 -30.30
N ALA A 2 7.59 36.11 -30.21
CA ALA A 2 6.92 35.61 -29.00
C ALA A 2 7.86 34.65 -28.29
N LYS A 3 8.21 34.92 -27.04
CA LYS A 3 9.00 34.01 -26.18
C LYS A 3 8.05 32.99 -25.53
N THR A 4 8.18 31.75 -25.94
CA THR A 4 7.57 30.62 -25.29
C THR A 4 8.40 30.22 -24.05
N THR A 5 7.91 30.50 -22.85
CA THR A 5 8.47 30.02 -21.59
C THR A 5 7.94 28.61 -21.34
N GLY A 6 8.79 27.63 -21.64
CA GLY A 6 8.53 26.23 -21.27
C GLY A 6 8.67 26.04 -19.78
N GLY A 7 7.54 25.86 -19.07
CA GLY A 7 7.51 25.44 -17.67
C GLY A 7 7.84 23.97 -17.56
N GLY A 8 9.10 23.64 -17.29
CA GLY A 8 9.51 22.29 -16.92
C GLY A 8 8.90 21.91 -15.57
N ARG A 9 7.96 20.96 -15.56
CA ARG A 9 7.55 20.28 -14.33
C ARG A 9 8.73 19.45 -13.86
N THR A 10 9.42 19.93 -12.83
CA THR A 10 10.40 19.13 -12.10
C THR A 10 9.63 18.06 -11.31
N ASN A 11 9.71 16.83 -11.79
CA ASN A 11 9.24 15.66 -11.09
C ASN A 11 10.19 15.41 -9.91
N THR A 12 10.00 16.16 -8.82
CA THR A 12 10.76 15.96 -7.59
C THR A 12 10.11 14.77 -6.88
N ALA A 13 10.74 13.61 -6.98
CA ALA A 13 10.40 12.48 -6.13
C ALA A 13 10.36 12.93 -4.66
N PRO A 14 9.28 12.66 -3.92
CA PRO A 14 9.13 13.14 -2.57
C PRO A 14 10.19 12.50 -1.68
N ARG A 15 11.04 13.35 -1.09
CA ARG A 15 12.03 12.92 -0.10
C ARG A 15 11.34 12.50 1.17
N ILE A 16 11.49 11.21 1.55
CA ILE A 16 11.22 10.77 2.92
C ILE A 16 12.30 11.42 3.78
N GLY A 17 11.91 12.16 4.82
CA GLY A 17 12.84 12.77 5.76
C GLY A 17 13.76 11.72 6.39
N ARG A 18 14.93 12.12 6.87
CA ARG A 18 15.94 11.25 7.51
C ARG A 18 15.29 10.36 8.58
N GLY A 19 15.28 9.03 8.38
CA GLY A 19 14.77 8.06 9.34
C GLY A 19 13.34 8.40 9.79
N GLY A 20 12.35 8.42 8.88
CA GLY A 20 11.03 8.99 9.16
C GLY A 20 9.99 7.94 9.48
N THR A 21 9.19 8.22 10.49
CA THR A 21 7.91 7.54 10.72
C THR A 21 7.00 7.77 9.51
N VAL A 22 6.59 6.68 8.85
CA VAL A 22 5.59 6.70 7.76
C VAL A 22 4.21 6.60 8.38
N ARG A 23 3.24 7.32 7.84
CA ARG A 23 1.85 7.16 8.24
C ARG A 23 1.14 6.15 7.37
N ILE A 24 0.68 5.06 7.97
CA ILE A 24 0.09 3.91 7.28
C ILE A 24 -1.36 3.71 7.75
N LEU A 25 -2.28 3.57 6.80
CA LEU A 25 -3.59 2.99 7.09
C LEU A 25 -3.50 1.49 6.84
N ILE A 26 -3.70 0.67 7.88
CA ILE A 26 -3.82 -0.78 7.74
C ILE A 26 -5.30 -1.14 7.67
N VAL A 27 -5.67 -1.89 6.64
CA VAL A 27 -7.00 -2.47 6.43
C VAL A 27 -6.88 -3.98 6.59
N ALA A 28 -7.30 -4.48 7.75
CA ALA A 28 -7.23 -5.88 8.16
C ALA A 28 -8.60 -6.36 8.65
N PRO A 29 -9.57 -6.58 7.74
CA PRO A 29 -10.90 -7.03 8.11
C PRO A 29 -10.87 -8.46 8.67
N ASP A 30 -11.85 -8.82 9.51
CA ASP A 30 -12.05 -10.19 9.94
C ASP A 30 -12.56 -11.02 8.75
N VAL A 31 -11.64 -11.72 8.10
CA VAL A 31 -11.95 -12.69 7.04
C VAL A 31 -11.32 -14.04 7.38
N VAL A 32 -12.00 -15.12 7.02
CA VAL A 32 -11.56 -16.48 7.35
C VAL A 32 -10.22 -16.76 6.66
N GLY A 33 -9.25 -17.28 7.41
CA GLY A 33 -7.94 -17.69 6.87
C GLY A 33 -6.91 -16.55 6.74
N VAL A 34 -7.18 -15.36 7.26
CA VAL A 34 -6.21 -14.26 7.33
C VAL A 34 -5.90 -13.96 8.79
N ASP A 35 -4.62 -14.03 9.19
CA ASP A 35 -4.12 -13.58 10.49
C ASP A 35 -3.08 -12.48 10.32
N ALA A 36 -3.51 -11.24 10.46
CA ALA A 36 -2.67 -10.05 10.32
C ALA A 36 -2.10 -9.54 11.66
N VAL A 37 -2.31 -10.22 12.78
CA VAL A 37 -1.99 -9.69 14.12
C VAL A 37 -0.51 -9.42 14.29
N ALA A 38 0.36 -10.33 13.82
CA ALA A 38 1.81 -10.17 13.99
C ALA A 38 2.36 -8.99 13.17
N GLU A 39 1.96 -8.88 11.91
CA GLU A 39 2.39 -7.80 11.02
C GLU A 39 1.86 -6.43 11.45
N VAL A 40 0.60 -6.36 11.88
CA VAL A 40 0.00 -5.14 12.43
C VAL A 40 0.79 -4.63 13.63
N ARG A 41 1.08 -5.50 14.60
CA ARG A 41 1.87 -5.15 15.79
C ARG A 41 3.27 -4.67 15.42
N LEU A 42 3.91 -5.32 14.46
CA LEU A 42 5.24 -4.94 14.00
C LEU A 42 5.22 -3.54 13.39
N LEU A 43 4.32 -3.27 12.45
CA LEU A 43 4.21 -1.98 11.80
C LEU A 43 3.84 -0.87 12.78
N GLN A 44 2.95 -1.13 13.74
CA GLN A 44 2.60 -0.21 14.82
C GLN A 44 3.79 0.14 15.73
N SER A 45 4.74 -0.80 15.90
CA SER A 45 5.95 -0.54 16.70
C SER A 45 6.96 0.37 15.97
N TRP A 46 6.83 0.55 14.66
CA TRP A 46 7.78 1.28 13.83
C TRP A 46 7.24 2.59 13.26
N HIS A 47 5.94 2.68 13.02
CA HIS A 47 5.31 3.73 12.22
C HIS A 47 4.06 4.31 12.89
N ASP A 48 3.56 5.42 12.37
CA ASP A 48 2.25 5.99 12.75
C ASP A 48 1.15 5.21 12.00
N VAL A 49 0.51 4.28 12.70
CA VAL A 49 -0.47 3.36 12.12
C VAL A 49 -1.87 3.66 12.60
N ALA A 50 -2.79 3.88 11.66
CA ALA A 50 -4.22 3.74 11.87
C ALA A 50 -4.65 2.34 11.42
N LEU A 51 -5.49 1.67 12.19
CA LEU A 51 -5.94 0.30 11.93
C LEU A 51 -7.46 0.26 11.78
N LEU A 52 -7.92 -0.27 10.64
CA LEU A 52 -9.28 -0.77 10.44
C LEU A 52 -9.27 -2.29 10.60
N HIS A 53 -9.94 -2.78 11.62
CA HIS A 53 -9.99 -4.20 12.00
C HIS A 53 -11.42 -4.60 12.39
N GLY A 54 -11.70 -5.90 12.37
CA GLY A 54 -13.04 -6.40 12.65
C GLY A 54 -13.96 -6.30 11.44
N THR A 55 -15.18 -5.83 11.64
CA THR A 55 -16.10 -5.58 10.55
C THR A 55 -15.73 -4.29 9.82
N VAL A 56 -15.14 -4.43 8.63
CA VAL A 56 -14.70 -3.33 7.77
C VAL A 56 -15.49 -3.32 6.48
N THR A 57 -16.05 -2.17 6.14
CA THR A 57 -16.78 -1.90 4.88
C THR A 57 -16.00 -0.96 3.98
N VAL A 58 -16.38 -0.88 2.70
CA VAL A 58 -15.84 0.12 1.75
C VAL A 58 -16.00 1.54 2.30
N GLY A 59 -17.15 1.84 2.94
CA GLY A 59 -17.43 3.14 3.55
C GLY A 59 -16.47 3.48 4.70
N ASP A 60 -16.03 2.48 5.48
CA ASP A 60 -15.07 2.70 6.57
C ASP A 60 -13.69 3.05 6.04
N VAL A 61 -13.25 2.40 4.95
CA VAL A 61 -11.98 2.74 4.28
C VAL A 61 -12.04 4.18 3.74
N TYR A 62 -13.11 4.55 3.04
CA TYR A 62 -13.30 5.93 2.57
C TYR A 62 -13.28 6.94 3.72
N ARG A 63 -13.99 6.67 4.81
CA ARG A 63 -14.04 7.54 5.99
C ARG A 63 -12.67 7.72 6.63
N ALA A 64 -11.94 6.63 6.86
CA ALA A 64 -10.59 6.70 7.44
C ALA A 64 -9.65 7.54 6.57
N LEU A 65 -9.70 7.38 5.26
CA LEU A 65 -8.92 8.18 4.33
C LEU A 65 -9.36 9.65 4.33
N GLN A 66 -10.65 9.94 4.59
CA GLN A 66 -11.13 11.33 4.68
C GLN A 66 -10.68 12.05 5.95
N GLU A 67 -10.53 11.33 7.06
CA GLU A 67 -10.18 11.90 8.35
C GLU A 67 -8.71 12.31 8.46
N LYS A 68 -7.82 11.55 7.82
CA LYS A 68 -6.36 11.78 7.88
C LYS A 68 -5.69 11.54 6.52
N SER A 69 -4.51 12.15 6.34
CA SER A 69 -3.62 11.84 5.23
C SER A 69 -2.69 10.68 5.60
N TYR A 70 -2.48 9.77 4.67
CA TYR A 70 -1.58 8.62 4.83
C TYR A 70 -0.55 8.60 3.70
N ASP A 71 0.68 8.17 4.02
CA ASP A 71 1.71 7.95 3.01
C ASP A 71 1.41 6.69 2.19
N SER A 72 0.87 5.66 2.86
CA SER A 72 0.46 4.41 2.22
C SER A 72 -0.75 3.76 2.88
N VAL A 73 -1.43 2.91 2.11
CA VAL A 73 -2.45 1.98 2.61
C VAL A 73 -1.92 0.55 2.47
N TYR A 74 -2.02 -0.20 3.55
CA TYR A 74 -1.64 -1.60 3.64
C TYR A 74 -2.90 -2.47 3.75
N PHE A 75 -3.10 -3.40 2.82
CA PHE A 75 -4.23 -4.31 2.82
C PHE A 75 -3.79 -5.71 3.23
N ALA A 76 -4.17 -6.15 4.42
CA ALA A 76 -3.97 -7.49 4.95
C ALA A 76 -5.29 -8.28 4.86
N THR A 77 -5.55 -8.88 3.71
CA THR A 77 -6.82 -9.57 3.43
C THR A 77 -6.70 -10.49 2.22
N HIS A 78 -7.76 -11.22 1.88
CA HIS A 78 -7.80 -11.92 0.60
C HIS A 78 -7.90 -10.95 -0.57
N GLY A 79 -7.25 -11.32 -1.67
CA GLY A 79 -7.26 -10.57 -2.91
C GLY A 79 -7.65 -11.41 -4.11
N GLY A 80 -7.78 -10.74 -5.23
CA GLY A 80 -8.05 -11.33 -6.53
C GLY A 80 -8.00 -10.29 -7.64
N PRO A 81 -8.15 -10.69 -8.89
CA PRO A 81 -8.00 -9.80 -10.03
C PRO A 81 -9.07 -8.68 -10.11
N GLN A 82 -10.13 -8.77 -9.32
CA GLN A 82 -11.22 -7.77 -9.30
C GLN A 82 -11.08 -6.76 -8.15
N GLY A 83 -10.36 -7.09 -7.08
CA GLY A 83 -10.26 -6.26 -5.88
C GLY A 83 -9.78 -7.03 -4.66
N ILE A 84 -10.04 -6.46 -3.51
CA ILE A 84 -9.75 -7.05 -2.20
C ILE A 84 -11.04 -7.40 -1.47
N GLN A 85 -10.99 -8.44 -0.66
CA GLN A 85 -12.12 -8.84 0.17
C GLN A 85 -12.17 -8.00 1.44
N LEU A 86 -13.36 -7.50 1.76
CA LEU A 86 -13.69 -6.91 3.05
C LEU A 86 -14.66 -7.82 3.81
N SER A 87 -15.12 -7.37 4.98
CA SER A 87 -16.05 -8.14 5.80
C SER A 87 -17.35 -8.48 5.05
N ASN A 88 -17.98 -9.60 5.43
CA ASN A 88 -19.21 -10.09 4.82
C ASN A 88 -19.09 -10.39 3.31
N ASN A 89 -17.90 -10.82 2.86
CA ASN A 89 -17.59 -11.10 1.45
C ASN A 89 -17.79 -9.89 0.50
N ALA A 90 -17.84 -8.68 1.04
CA ALA A 90 -17.83 -7.49 0.20
C ALA A 90 -16.48 -7.36 -0.52
N VAL A 91 -16.50 -6.87 -1.75
CA VAL A 91 -15.28 -6.61 -2.53
C VAL A 91 -15.12 -5.11 -2.71
N MET A 92 -13.96 -4.60 -2.32
CA MET A 92 -13.52 -3.25 -2.71
C MET A 92 -12.77 -3.36 -4.02
N THR A 93 -13.35 -2.81 -5.08
CA THR A 93 -12.83 -2.97 -6.44
C THR A 93 -11.57 -2.13 -6.67
N ALA A 94 -10.84 -2.43 -7.75
CA ALA A 94 -9.69 -1.62 -8.17
C ALA A 94 -10.06 -0.15 -8.38
N GLU A 95 -11.27 0.12 -8.91
CA GLU A 95 -11.80 1.47 -9.10
C GLU A 95 -12.05 2.18 -7.77
N ASP A 96 -12.69 1.50 -6.81
CA ASP A 96 -12.93 2.04 -5.46
C ASP A 96 -11.61 2.41 -4.77
N ILE A 97 -10.62 1.51 -4.83
CA ILE A 97 -9.29 1.72 -4.22
C ILE A 97 -8.59 2.92 -4.86
N ALA A 98 -8.53 2.96 -6.20
CA ALA A 98 -7.88 4.05 -6.93
C ALA A 98 -8.57 5.39 -6.67
N GLN A 99 -9.91 5.42 -6.64
CA GLN A 99 -10.68 6.63 -6.35
C GLN A 99 -10.40 7.13 -4.92
N ALA A 100 -10.45 6.24 -3.93
CA ALA A 100 -10.20 6.57 -2.53
C ALA A 100 -8.77 7.11 -2.33
N ALA A 101 -7.77 6.42 -2.86
CA ALA A 101 -6.37 6.80 -2.77
C ALA A 101 -6.09 8.17 -3.44
N ARG A 102 -6.62 8.40 -4.65
CA ARG A 102 -6.41 9.65 -5.39
C ARG A 102 -7.02 10.86 -4.69
N GLN A 103 -8.21 10.73 -4.10
CA GLN A 103 -8.89 11.83 -3.41
C GLN A 103 -8.09 12.37 -2.22
N LYS A 104 -7.22 11.55 -1.64
CA LYS A 104 -6.43 11.86 -0.45
C LYS A 104 -4.92 11.86 -0.67
N GLU A 105 -4.50 11.86 -1.94
CA GLU A 105 -3.09 11.90 -2.31
C GLU A 105 -2.26 10.78 -1.65
N VAL A 106 -2.87 9.62 -1.42
CA VAL A 106 -2.15 8.43 -0.96
C VAL A 106 -1.11 8.06 -2.01
N ARG A 107 0.14 8.00 -1.59
CA ARG A 107 1.26 7.74 -2.51
C ARG A 107 1.41 6.30 -2.88
N GLY A 108 1.14 5.41 -1.92
CA GLY A 108 1.43 4.00 -2.11
C GLY A 108 0.39 3.04 -1.59
N LEU A 109 0.34 1.88 -2.21
CA LEU A 109 -0.50 0.76 -1.81
C LEU A 109 0.37 -0.47 -1.63
N PHE A 110 0.16 -1.18 -0.53
CA PHE A 110 0.77 -2.49 -0.30
C PHE A 110 -0.33 -3.53 -0.16
N PHE A 111 -0.36 -4.51 -1.04
CA PHE A 111 -1.31 -5.60 -1.03
C PHE A 111 -0.65 -6.85 -0.46
N ALA A 112 -0.82 -7.11 0.84
CA ALA A 112 -0.58 -8.41 1.45
C ALA A 112 -1.79 -9.33 1.15
N ALA A 113 -1.98 -9.60 -0.13
CA ALA A 113 -3.16 -10.27 -0.68
C ALA A 113 -2.81 -10.94 -2.02
N CYS A 114 -3.33 -12.14 -2.23
CA CYS A 114 -3.06 -12.93 -3.42
C CYS A 114 -3.60 -12.28 -4.71
N GLN A 115 -2.95 -12.52 -5.85
CA GLN A 115 -3.42 -12.21 -7.21
C GLN A 115 -3.90 -10.76 -7.43
N THR A 116 -3.27 -9.79 -6.76
CA THR A 116 -3.68 -8.38 -6.81
C THR A 116 -2.93 -7.53 -7.84
N GLY A 117 -2.09 -8.12 -8.70
CA GLY A 117 -1.30 -7.40 -9.69
C GLY A 117 -2.12 -6.53 -10.65
N ARG A 118 -3.28 -7.03 -11.11
CA ARG A 118 -4.19 -6.23 -11.96
C ARG A 118 -4.78 -5.04 -11.20
N VAL A 119 -5.10 -5.21 -9.93
CA VAL A 119 -5.60 -4.14 -9.06
C VAL A 119 -4.53 -3.08 -8.87
N ALA A 120 -3.31 -3.49 -8.53
CA ALA A 120 -2.16 -2.60 -8.34
C ALA A 120 -1.86 -1.79 -9.61
N SER A 121 -1.74 -2.47 -10.76
CA SER A 121 -1.53 -1.84 -12.07
C SER A 121 -2.64 -0.83 -12.42
N TYR A 122 -3.90 -1.15 -12.09
CA TYR A 122 -5.01 -0.22 -12.29
C TYR A 122 -4.83 1.03 -11.43
N CYS A 123 -4.54 0.88 -10.14
CA CYS A 123 -4.37 2.00 -9.21
C CYS A 123 -3.24 2.94 -9.64
N VAL A 124 -2.09 2.41 -10.04
CA VAL A 124 -0.95 3.22 -10.51
C VAL A 124 -1.30 4.00 -11.78
N ARG A 125 -1.97 3.37 -12.75
CA ARG A 125 -2.44 4.08 -13.95
C ARG A 125 -3.46 5.19 -13.64
N HIS A 126 -4.13 5.12 -12.49
CA HIS A 126 -5.13 6.11 -12.04
C HIS A 126 -4.62 7.07 -10.95
N GLY A 127 -3.30 7.19 -10.78
CA GLY A 127 -2.67 8.29 -10.04
C GLY A 127 -2.04 7.93 -8.71
N VAL A 128 -2.04 6.67 -8.30
CA VAL A 128 -1.20 6.19 -7.19
C VAL A 128 0.25 6.15 -7.67
N THR A 129 1.19 6.59 -6.82
CA THR A 129 2.60 6.71 -7.23
C THR A 129 3.29 5.36 -7.36
N TRP A 130 2.94 4.41 -6.48
CA TRP A 130 3.49 3.05 -6.48
C TRP A 130 2.51 2.07 -5.85
N ALA A 131 2.58 0.81 -6.26
CA ALA A 131 1.86 -0.28 -5.61
C ALA A 131 2.73 -1.54 -5.58
N ILE A 132 2.71 -2.25 -4.46
CA ILE A 132 3.33 -3.57 -4.29
C ILE A 132 2.21 -4.60 -4.20
N SER A 133 2.31 -5.64 -5.00
CA SER A 133 1.27 -6.68 -5.10
C SER A 133 1.87 -8.03 -5.48
N SER A 134 1.10 -9.11 -5.33
CA SER A 134 1.43 -10.41 -5.87
C SER A 134 0.59 -10.76 -7.08
N GLU A 135 1.22 -11.43 -8.05
CA GLU A 135 0.57 -12.03 -9.23
C GLU A 135 0.10 -13.47 -8.95
N VAL A 136 0.57 -14.07 -7.84
CA VAL A 136 0.34 -15.48 -7.48
C VAL A 136 -0.34 -15.60 -6.13
N ASP A 137 -0.70 -16.83 -5.78
CA ASP A 137 -1.12 -17.16 -4.42
C ASP A 137 0.11 -17.18 -3.51
N LEU A 138 0.02 -16.46 -2.40
CA LEU A 138 1.11 -16.31 -1.46
C LEU A 138 0.95 -17.25 -0.27
N PRO A 139 2.03 -17.88 0.21
CA PRO A 139 2.05 -18.44 1.56
C PRO A 139 1.83 -17.34 2.60
N ASP A 140 1.12 -17.67 3.68
CA ASP A 140 0.74 -16.71 4.73
C ASP A 140 1.92 -15.93 5.33
N ASP A 141 3.13 -16.52 5.34
CA ASP A 141 4.31 -15.91 5.91
C ASP A 141 5.12 -15.04 4.93
N THR A 142 4.89 -15.15 3.64
CA THR A 142 5.65 -14.39 2.62
C THR A 142 5.24 -12.92 2.61
N ALA A 143 3.95 -12.64 2.68
CA ALA A 143 3.42 -11.27 2.62
C ALA A 143 3.99 -10.39 3.73
N TRP A 144 3.96 -10.88 4.99
CA TRP A 144 4.44 -10.10 6.10
C TRP A 144 5.97 -9.96 6.14
N LYS A 145 6.73 -10.94 5.62
CA LYS A 145 8.19 -10.85 5.54
C LYS A 145 8.64 -9.72 4.62
N LEU A 146 8.04 -9.62 3.43
CA LEU A 146 8.33 -8.51 2.53
C LEU A 146 7.87 -7.17 3.11
N ALA A 147 6.68 -7.12 3.72
CA ALA A 147 6.20 -5.91 4.38
C ALA A 147 7.14 -5.44 5.49
N ALA A 148 7.59 -6.37 6.35
CA ALA A 148 8.54 -6.08 7.42
C ALA A 148 9.88 -5.57 6.87
N ALA A 149 10.40 -6.19 5.82
CA ALA A 149 11.63 -5.74 5.17
C ALA A 149 11.45 -4.37 4.53
N PHE A 150 10.39 -4.16 3.74
CA PHE A 150 10.09 -2.91 3.05
C PHE A 150 9.92 -1.72 4.01
N TYR A 151 9.04 -1.84 4.99
CA TYR A 151 8.81 -0.78 5.98
C TYR A 151 9.96 -0.62 6.95
N GLY A 152 10.70 -1.71 7.25
CA GLY A 152 11.92 -1.68 8.03
C GLY A 152 13.04 -0.85 7.39
N GLN A 153 13.21 -0.91 6.08
CA GLN A 153 14.17 -0.06 5.35
C GLN A 153 13.81 1.43 5.46
N GLN A 154 12.53 1.76 5.41
CA GLN A 154 12.07 3.13 5.58
C GLN A 154 12.33 3.65 7.01
N ARG A 155 12.02 2.85 8.03
CA ARG A 155 12.31 3.19 9.42
C ARG A 155 13.79 3.50 9.66
N ASN A 156 14.67 2.66 9.13
CA ASN A 156 16.10 2.78 9.35
C ASN A 156 16.76 3.88 8.52
N GLY A 157 16.00 4.54 7.63
CA GLY A 157 16.52 5.56 6.72
C GLY A 157 17.49 5.00 5.67
N HIS A 158 17.53 3.68 5.49
CA HIS A 158 18.38 3.03 4.50
C HIS A 158 17.86 3.25 3.07
N ALA A 159 16.55 3.43 2.90
CA ALA A 159 15.95 3.78 1.63
C ALA A 159 15.50 5.26 1.65
N LYS A 160 15.81 5.99 0.59
CA LYS A 160 15.44 7.41 0.45
C LYS A 160 14.04 7.61 -0.15
N ASP A 161 13.49 6.55 -0.71
CA ASP A 161 12.19 6.52 -1.36
C ASP A 161 11.59 5.10 -1.33
N PHE A 162 10.33 4.97 -1.73
CA PHE A 162 9.61 3.71 -1.72
C PHE A 162 10.18 2.68 -2.72
N VAL A 163 10.66 3.11 -3.88
CA VAL A 163 11.27 2.22 -4.87
C VAL A 163 12.56 1.62 -4.31
N GLY A 164 13.40 2.45 -3.71
CA GLY A 164 14.63 1.99 -3.05
C GLY A 164 14.34 1.02 -1.92
N ALA A 165 13.31 1.28 -1.10
CA ALA A 165 12.90 0.36 -0.04
C ALA A 165 12.46 -1.01 -0.59
N TYR A 166 11.69 -1.03 -1.68
CA TYR A 166 11.28 -2.27 -2.34
C TYR A 166 12.50 -3.05 -2.87
N LEU A 167 13.37 -2.40 -3.63
CA LEU A 167 14.55 -3.05 -4.22
C LEU A 167 15.51 -3.63 -3.16
N MET A 168 15.54 -3.05 -1.96
CA MET A 168 16.35 -3.56 -0.83
C MET A 168 15.66 -4.67 -0.06
N ALA A 169 14.33 -4.76 -0.12
CA ALA A 169 13.53 -5.74 0.60
C ALA A 169 13.22 -6.99 -0.25
N ASP A 170 13.14 -6.83 -1.58
CA ASP A 170 12.81 -7.90 -2.50
C ASP A 170 13.93 -8.95 -2.53
N SER A 171 13.56 -10.20 -2.23
CA SER A 171 14.47 -11.34 -2.28
C SER A 171 14.75 -11.83 -3.70
N GLY A 172 14.03 -11.32 -4.69
CA GLY A 172 14.11 -11.77 -6.07
C GLY A 172 13.32 -13.05 -6.37
N ASP A 173 12.47 -13.50 -5.45
CA ASP A 173 11.67 -14.73 -5.61
C ASP A 173 10.56 -14.59 -6.68
N GLY A 174 10.29 -13.36 -7.14
CA GLY A 174 9.29 -13.07 -8.16
C GLY A 174 7.84 -13.20 -7.70
N GLU A 175 7.61 -13.41 -6.40
CA GLU A 175 6.26 -13.52 -5.83
C GLU A 175 5.55 -12.18 -5.74
N TYR A 176 6.32 -11.09 -5.63
CA TYR A 176 5.83 -9.72 -5.57
C TYR A 176 6.33 -8.88 -6.75
N ALA A 177 5.52 -7.93 -7.16
CA ALA A 177 5.85 -6.95 -8.19
C ALA A 177 5.64 -5.52 -7.66
N LEU A 178 6.55 -4.63 -8.04
CA LEU A 178 6.39 -3.18 -7.92
C LEU A 178 5.79 -2.63 -9.20
N HIS A 179 4.70 -1.90 -9.10
CA HIS A 179 3.99 -1.23 -10.19
C HIS A 179 4.19 0.27 -10.15
#